data_c3b3ddc17cdb0545ddad310195821b89
#
_entry.id   c3b3ddc17cdb0545ddad310195821b89
#
_cell.length_a   1.000
_cell.length_b   1.000
_cell.length_c   1.000
_cell.angle_alpha   90.00
_cell.angle_beta   90.00
_cell.angle_gamma   90.00
#
_symmetry.space_group_name_H-M   'P 1'
#
loop_
_entity.id
_entity.type
_entity.pdbx_description
1 polymer ?
#
loop_
_entity_poly.entity_id
_entity_poly.type
_entity_poly.pdbx_seq_one_letter_code
_entity_poly.pdbx_strand_id
1 'polypeptide(L)'
;MARSVKQVILMGNLTRDPEVRTTPSGQSVCSFSLALNRTWKDQSGQQQEAVDYIDVVAWGQLGERVGQYLQKGRRCLVTGRLQSRSWEQDGQKRSKVEVLA
;
A
#
# COMPACT_ATOMS: atom_id res chain seq x y z
N MET A 1 -13.83 25.03 7.50
CA MET A 1 -13.52 24.14 6.35
C MET A 1 -12.08 23.73 6.41
N ALA A 2 -11.84 22.42 6.35
CA ALA A 2 -10.50 21.87 6.35
C ALA A 2 -10.00 21.67 4.93
N ARG A 3 -8.74 22.01 4.70
CA ARG A 3 -8.08 21.80 3.40
C ARG A 3 -6.84 20.98 3.62
N SER A 4 -6.75 19.88 2.87
CA SER A 4 -5.64 18.95 3.01
C SER A 4 -5.24 18.42 1.65
N VAL A 5 -3.97 18.01 1.54
CA VAL A 5 -3.45 17.33 0.37
C VAL A 5 -2.91 15.98 0.83
N LYS A 6 -3.30 14.92 0.15
CA LYS A 6 -2.91 13.55 0.51
C LYS A 6 -2.35 12.77 -0.67
N GLN A 7 -1.82 13.43 -1.65
CA GLN A 7 -1.32 12.76 -2.85
C GLN A 7 -0.05 11.99 -2.57
N VAL A 8 0.02 10.77 -3.11
CA VAL A 8 1.16 9.86 -2.94
C VAL A 8 1.51 9.28 -4.29
N ILE A 9 2.81 9.20 -4.55
CA ILE A 9 3.36 8.53 -5.72
C ILE A 9 4.46 7.60 -5.23
N LEU A 10 4.30 6.29 -5.46
CA LEU A 10 5.23 5.29 -5.00
C LEU A 10 5.67 4.39 -6.15
N MET A 11 6.92 3.97 -6.11
CA MET A 11 7.40 2.91 -6.98
C MET A 11 8.15 1.90 -6.13
N GLY A 12 7.72 0.65 -6.21
CA GLY A 12 8.34 -0.41 -5.43
C GLY A 12 7.94 -1.77 -5.97
N ASN A 13 8.38 -2.80 -5.27
CA ASN A 13 8.10 -4.17 -5.66
C ASN A 13 7.08 -4.81 -4.72
N LEU A 14 6.16 -5.59 -5.27
CA LEU A 14 5.20 -6.31 -4.47
C LEU A 14 5.92 -7.33 -3.59
N THR A 15 5.55 -7.37 -2.31
CA THR A 15 6.14 -8.30 -1.35
C THR A 15 5.49 -9.68 -1.38
N ARG A 16 4.29 -9.77 -1.93
CA ARG A 16 3.51 -11.00 -2.06
C ARG A 16 2.52 -10.83 -3.20
N ASP A 17 1.86 -11.91 -3.58
CA ASP A 17 0.80 -11.83 -4.57
C ASP A 17 -0.35 -10.97 -4.06
N PRO A 18 -0.98 -10.15 -4.93
CA PRO A 18 -2.14 -9.36 -4.52
C PRO A 18 -3.29 -10.26 -4.06
N GLU A 19 -3.99 -9.80 -3.05
CA GLU A 19 -5.15 -10.50 -2.52
C GLU A 19 -6.41 -9.79 -2.95
N VAL A 20 -7.26 -10.48 -3.71
CA VAL A 20 -8.54 -9.92 -4.17
C VAL A 20 -9.67 -10.53 -3.36
N ARG A 21 -10.53 -9.67 -2.84
CA ARG A 21 -11.72 -10.07 -2.10
C ARG A 21 -12.93 -9.37 -2.66
N THR A 22 -14.10 -9.95 -2.38
CA THR A 22 -15.37 -9.33 -2.73
C THR A 22 -16.05 -8.89 -1.43
N THR A 23 -16.47 -7.63 -1.38
CA THR A 23 -17.20 -7.12 -0.22
C THR A 23 -18.63 -7.64 -0.21
N PRO A 24 -19.34 -7.54 0.93
CA PRO A 24 -20.75 -7.94 0.98
C PRO A 24 -21.63 -7.21 -0.04
N SER A 25 -21.26 -6.00 -0.45
CA SER A 25 -21.98 -5.24 -1.46
C SER A 25 -21.63 -5.66 -2.89
N GLY A 26 -20.73 -6.62 -3.07
CA GLY A 26 -20.38 -7.12 -4.39
C GLY A 26 -19.22 -6.41 -5.07
N GLN A 27 -18.52 -5.52 -4.38
CA GLN A 27 -17.38 -4.81 -4.95
C GLN A 27 -16.10 -5.60 -4.77
N SER A 28 -15.24 -5.52 -5.77
CA SER A 28 -13.89 -6.08 -5.67
C SER A 28 -12.99 -5.13 -4.92
N VAL A 29 -12.16 -5.68 -4.05
CA VAL A 29 -11.11 -4.93 -3.36
C VAL A 29 -9.85 -5.76 -3.37
N CYS A 30 -8.76 -5.15 -3.82
CA CYS A 30 -7.46 -5.79 -3.89
C CYS A 30 -6.50 -5.11 -2.95
N SER A 31 -5.80 -5.89 -2.14
CA SER A 31 -4.77 -5.38 -1.26
C SER A 31 -3.43 -6.00 -1.59
N PHE A 32 -2.39 -5.19 -1.52
CA PHE A 32 -1.04 -5.63 -1.72
C PHE A 32 -0.10 -4.71 -0.96
N SER A 33 1.16 -5.11 -0.85
CA SER A 33 2.16 -4.35 -0.12
C SER A 33 3.36 -4.13 -1.02
N LEU A 34 3.91 -2.92 -0.96
CA LEU A 34 5.11 -2.55 -1.71
C LEU A 34 6.29 -2.45 -0.77
N ALA A 35 7.42 -2.95 -1.22
CA ALA A 35 8.71 -2.73 -0.59
C ALA A 35 9.39 -1.58 -1.30
N LEU A 36 9.72 -0.54 -0.54
CA LEU A 36 10.43 0.63 -1.04
C LEU A 36 11.78 0.70 -0.37
N ASN A 37 12.81 0.47 -1.13
CA ASN A 37 14.17 0.46 -0.62
C ASN A 37 14.71 1.88 -0.52
N ARG A 38 15.43 2.16 0.56
CA ARG A 38 16.14 3.41 0.71
C ARG A 38 17.54 3.16 1.23
N THR A 39 18.47 3.98 0.76
CA THR A 39 19.86 3.90 1.16
C THR A 39 20.33 5.28 1.55
N TRP A 40 21.25 5.33 2.51
CA TRP A 40 21.86 6.59 2.92
C TRP A 40 23.23 6.32 3.50
N LYS A 41 24.03 7.36 3.65
CA LYS A 41 25.30 7.26 4.35
C LYS A 41 25.13 7.84 5.74
N ASP A 42 25.65 7.13 6.75
CA ASP A 42 25.66 7.62 8.10
C ASP A 42 26.78 8.64 8.33
N GLN A 43 26.90 9.12 9.56
CA GLN A 43 27.92 10.13 9.90
C GLN A 43 29.34 9.62 9.72
N SER A 44 29.56 8.32 9.82
CA SER A 44 30.87 7.71 9.64
C SER A 44 31.19 7.43 8.17
N GLY A 45 30.27 7.72 7.26
CA GLY A 45 30.45 7.48 5.84
C GLY A 45 30.09 6.08 5.38
N GLN A 46 29.56 5.25 6.28
CA GLN A 46 29.11 3.90 5.91
C GLN A 46 27.72 3.95 5.28
N GLN A 47 27.55 3.13 4.26
CA GLN A 47 26.25 3.03 3.58
C GLN A 47 25.30 2.16 4.41
N GLN A 48 24.11 2.71 4.63
CA GLN A 48 23.04 2.03 5.34
C GLN A 48 21.87 1.75 4.40
N GLU A 49 21.12 0.72 4.70
CA GLU A 49 19.95 0.33 3.91
C GLU A 49 18.77 0.06 4.82
N ALA A 50 17.59 0.37 4.30
CA ALA A 50 16.34 0.03 4.97
C ALA A 50 15.27 -0.17 3.93
N VAL A 51 14.17 -0.81 4.34
CA VAL A 51 13.01 -1.04 3.48
C VAL A 51 11.79 -0.52 4.20
N ASP A 52 11.02 0.31 3.50
CA ASP A 52 9.72 0.73 3.98
C ASP A 52 8.66 -0.13 3.30
N TYR A 53 7.73 -0.65 4.09
CA TYR A 53 6.64 -1.47 3.59
C TYR A 53 5.36 -0.67 3.65
N ILE A 54 4.73 -0.48 2.50
CA ILE A 54 3.52 0.34 2.40
C ILE A 54 2.40 -0.51 1.84
N ASP A 55 1.29 -0.55 2.57
CA ASP A 55 0.09 -1.26 2.13
C ASP A 55 -0.72 -0.39 1.18
N VAL A 56 -1.21 -1.03 0.12
CA VAL A 56 -1.99 -0.38 -0.92
C VAL A 56 -3.30 -1.13 -1.11
N VAL A 57 -4.36 -0.38 -1.31
CA VAL A 57 -5.69 -0.92 -1.57
C VAL A 57 -6.19 -0.33 -2.89
N ALA A 58 -6.75 -1.19 -3.74
CA ALA A 58 -7.34 -0.79 -5.01
C ALA A 58 -8.74 -1.37 -5.13
N TRP A 59 -9.70 -0.54 -5.51
CA TRP A 59 -11.11 -0.91 -5.58
C TRP A 59 -11.58 -1.11 -7.00
N GLY A 60 -12.61 -1.94 -7.16
CA GLY A 60 -13.33 -2.10 -8.41
C GLY A 60 -12.46 -2.69 -9.50
N GLN A 61 -12.59 -2.15 -10.71
CA GLN A 61 -11.87 -2.66 -11.87
C GLN A 61 -10.36 -2.56 -11.72
N LEU A 62 -9.89 -1.48 -11.09
CA LEU A 62 -8.46 -1.34 -10.84
C LEU A 62 -7.96 -2.48 -9.96
N GLY A 63 -8.69 -2.80 -8.90
CA GLY A 63 -8.35 -3.92 -8.03
C GLY A 63 -8.33 -5.25 -8.76
N GLU A 64 -9.30 -5.48 -9.62
CA GLU A 64 -9.36 -6.70 -10.43
C GLU A 64 -8.16 -6.81 -11.37
N ARG A 65 -7.78 -5.70 -12.00
CA ARG A 65 -6.62 -5.68 -12.89
C ARG A 65 -5.32 -5.93 -12.14
N VAL A 66 -5.16 -5.33 -10.97
CA VAL A 66 -3.98 -5.56 -10.14
C VAL A 66 -3.88 -7.05 -9.80
N GLY A 67 -4.97 -7.65 -9.35
CA GLY A 67 -4.98 -9.06 -9.01
C GLY A 67 -4.70 -9.97 -10.19
N GLN A 68 -5.06 -9.55 -11.40
CA GLN A 68 -4.89 -10.32 -12.61
C GLN A 68 -3.48 -10.24 -13.18
N TYR A 69 -2.84 -9.06 -13.12
CA TYR A 69 -1.59 -8.81 -13.83
C TYR A 69 -0.36 -8.70 -12.95
N LEU A 70 -0.51 -8.36 -11.68
CA LEU A 70 0.63 -8.21 -10.79
C LEU A 70 0.82 -9.44 -9.93
N GLN A 71 2.06 -9.67 -9.52
CA GLN A 71 2.41 -10.79 -8.67
C GLN A 71 3.63 -10.42 -7.83
N LYS A 72 3.92 -11.26 -6.84
CA LYS A 72 5.06 -11.06 -5.95
C LYS A 72 6.33 -10.79 -6.75
N GLY A 73 7.08 -9.76 -6.34
CA GLY A 73 8.33 -9.39 -6.94
C GLY A 73 8.22 -8.38 -8.08
N ARG A 74 7.03 -8.17 -8.63
CA ARG A 74 6.84 -7.21 -9.70
C ARG A 74 7.02 -5.79 -9.20
N ARG A 75 7.65 -4.97 -10.03
CA ARG A 75 7.77 -3.53 -9.77
C ARG A 75 6.56 -2.82 -10.35
N CYS A 76 6.01 -1.89 -9.60
CA CYS A 76 4.93 -1.07 -10.11
C CYS A 76 4.99 0.34 -9.55
N LEU A 77 4.38 1.26 -10.29
CA LEU A 77 4.19 2.64 -9.89
C LEU A 77 2.75 2.81 -9.43
N VAL A 78 2.56 3.33 -8.23
CA VAL A 78 1.23 3.57 -7.67
C VAL A 78 1.05 5.05 -7.44
N THR A 79 -0.06 5.59 -7.93
CA THR A 79 -0.50 6.94 -7.60
C THR A 79 -1.82 6.83 -6.85
N GLY A 80 -1.97 7.65 -5.84
CA GLY A 80 -3.17 7.62 -5.03
C GLY A 80 -3.10 8.61 -3.89
N ARG A 81 -3.80 8.29 -2.82
CA ARG A 81 -3.83 9.15 -1.65
C ARG A 81 -3.68 8.34 -0.38
N LEU A 82 -3.15 8.98 0.65
CA LEU A 82 -3.10 8.38 1.98
C LEU A 82 -4.50 8.30 2.56
N GLN A 83 -4.78 7.19 3.23
CA GLN A 83 -6.05 6.99 3.90
C GLN A 83 -5.79 6.29 5.23
N SER A 84 -6.38 6.80 6.28
CA SER A 84 -6.37 6.10 7.55
C SER A 84 -7.72 5.45 7.76
N ARG A 85 -7.71 4.29 8.40
CA ARG A 85 -8.93 3.63 8.81
C ARG A 85 -8.75 3.01 10.18
N SER A 86 -9.83 2.87 10.89
CA SER A 86 -9.81 2.26 12.21
C SER A 86 -10.95 1.26 12.33
N TRP A 87 -10.74 0.27 13.18
CA TRP A 87 -11.72 -0.79 13.42
C TRP A 87 -11.49 -1.35 14.81
N GLU A 88 -12.46 -2.09 15.31
CA GLU A 88 -12.31 -2.81 16.57
C GLU A 88 -12.02 -4.28 16.30
N GLN A 89 -11.08 -4.82 17.07
CA GLN A 89 -10.72 -6.22 17.00
C GLN A 89 -10.44 -6.69 18.42
N ASP A 90 -11.19 -7.71 18.85
CA ASP A 90 -11.05 -8.29 20.19
C ASP A 90 -11.17 -7.24 21.30
N GLY A 91 -12.10 -6.28 21.13
CA GLY A 91 -12.32 -5.23 22.10
C GLY A 91 -11.28 -4.12 22.08
N GLN A 92 -10.31 -4.17 21.16
CA GLN A 92 -9.28 -3.15 21.01
C GLN A 92 -9.47 -2.37 19.74
N LYS A 93 -9.25 -1.07 19.84
CA LYS A 93 -9.29 -0.19 18.68
C LYS A 93 -7.97 -0.28 17.92
N ARG A 94 -8.06 -0.59 16.64
CA ARG A 94 -6.91 -0.67 15.74
C ARG A 94 -7.00 0.43 14.69
N SER A 95 -5.87 0.88 14.23
CA SER A 95 -5.81 1.86 13.15
C SER A 95 -4.67 1.53 12.21
N LYS A 96 -4.78 2.04 10.99
CA LYS A 96 -3.82 1.76 9.94
C LYS A 96 -3.84 2.87 8.92
N VAL A 97 -2.66 3.21 8.39
CA VAL A 97 -2.52 4.13 7.27
C VAL A 97 -2.12 3.31 6.05
N GLU A 98 -2.81 3.54 4.96
CA GLU A 98 -2.55 2.84 3.71
C GLU A 98 -2.75 3.80 2.54
N VAL A 99 -2.36 3.37 1.35
CA VAL A 99 -2.54 4.14 0.12
C VAL A 99 -3.75 3.58 -0.62
N LEU A 100 -4.65 4.47 -0.96
CA LEU A 100 -5.80 4.14 -1.82
C LEU A 100 -5.41 4.53 -3.24
N ALA A 101 -5.17 3.51 -4.04
CA ALA A 101 -4.73 3.68 -5.41
C ALA A 101 -5.87 4.16 -6.32
#